data_411253a713e6a236632fde30617a28d7
#
_entry.id   411253a713e6a236632fde30617a28d7
#
_cell.length_a   1.000
_cell.length_b   1.000
_cell.length_c   1.000
_cell.angle_alpha   90.00
_cell.angle_beta   90.00
_cell.angle_gamma   90.00
#
_symmetry.space_group_name_H-M   'P 1'
#
loop_
_entity.id
_entity.type
_entity.pdbx_description
1 polymer ?
#
loop_
_entity_poly.entity_id
_entity_poly.type
_entity_poly.pdbx_seq_one_letter_code
_entity_poly.pdbx_strand_id
1 'polypeptide(L)'
;LRFYEHFGVRPVVGTAYQTPVHPDDRCLPFLMYDDLDRGQPLRPEFARNAVRAILERKYGHLCSPEYVNAVVASFRDDPVRLREPRYVRQPKPREPVAADLVDPIPLVINEKHDIHHVRDRGYVEAPVRIKAILSAIDPTGLFRREPPRSYPEKHVKAVHDGDFVEYLRRACAGVPAGKSLYPYVFPIRNGARPPKELSVRAGYYCIDTFTPLNSNAYLAAQRAVDCALTAADAIVAGHHVAYALVRPPGHHAERRAFGGFCYFNNAAVAAQYLCRLGRIAVLDVDYHHGNGQQDVFYHRDEVLTVSIHGHPNFAYPYFSGFKDERGTGAGEGFNHNFPLPEKVDGSAYRKTLERALRIVAQFRPTVLIVALGLDTAKSDPTGTWSLAAKDFEANGRMIGALDLPTLVVQEGGYRTRTLGINARCFFQGLVEGARSR
;
A
#
# COMPACT_ATOMS: atom_id res chain seq x y z
N LEU A 1 2.76 3.27 30.59
CA LEU A 1 3.96 2.77 29.89
C LEU A 1 3.63 1.64 28.92
N ARG A 2 2.84 0.61 29.29
CA ARG A 2 2.44 -0.49 28.41
C ARG A 2 1.86 -0.01 27.06
N PHE A 3 1.03 1.02 27.07
CA PHE A 3 0.46 1.63 25.87
C PHE A 3 1.57 2.22 24.96
N TYR A 4 2.46 3.02 25.52
CA TYR A 4 3.51 3.70 24.77
C TYR A 4 4.55 2.72 24.22
N GLU A 5 4.99 1.74 25.01
CA GLU A 5 5.94 0.72 24.53
C GLU A 5 5.38 -0.12 23.36
N HIS A 6 4.06 -0.31 23.32
CA HIS A 6 3.43 -1.00 22.20
C HIS A 6 3.58 -0.25 20.86
N PHE A 7 3.84 1.05 20.93
CA PHE A 7 4.07 1.92 19.78
C PHE A 7 5.56 2.25 19.53
N GLY A 8 6.47 1.51 20.13
CA GLY A 8 7.91 1.74 19.97
C GLY A 8 8.46 2.88 20.81
N VAL A 9 7.61 3.62 21.56
CA VAL A 9 8.02 4.74 22.41
C VAL A 9 8.63 4.21 23.69
N ARG A 10 9.86 4.66 24.02
CA ARG A 10 10.65 4.12 25.12
C ARG A 10 10.93 5.16 26.20
N PRO A 11 10.85 4.80 27.48
CA PRO A 11 11.25 5.71 28.56
C PRO A 11 12.74 6.02 28.55
N VAL A 12 13.08 7.29 28.67
CA VAL A 12 14.45 7.74 28.96
C VAL A 12 14.81 7.39 30.39
N VAL A 13 16.00 6.85 30.62
CA VAL A 13 16.49 6.47 31.95
C VAL A 13 17.90 7.00 32.22
N GLY A 14 18.28 7.01 33.49
CA GLY A 14 19.63 7.47 33.90
C GLY A 14 19.75 8.99 33.89
N THR A 15 18.67 9.74 33.97
CA THR A 15 18.65 11.21 34.04
C THR A 15 17.86 11.67 35.26
N ALA A 16 18.07 12.93 35.64
CA ALA A 16 17.35 13.57 36.75
C ALA A 16 16.01 14.20 36.32
N TYR A 17 15.50 13.84 35.14
CA TYR A 17 14.22 14.39 34.65
C TYR A 17 13.08 13.91 35.52
N GLN A 18 12.48 14.83 36.24
CA GLN A 18 11.27 14.62 37.05
C GLN A 18 10.43 15.88 36.93
N THR A 19 9.26 15.78 36.32
CA THR A 19 8.35 16.93 36.20
C THR A 19 7.13 16.68 37.06
N PRO A 20 6.97 17.37 38.21
CA PRO A 20 5.72 17.36 38.94
C PRO A 20 4.65 18.05 38.08
N VAL A 21 3.46 17.45 37.99
CA VAL A 21 2.28 18.08 37.37
C VAL A 21 1.59 18.99 38.42
N HIS A 22 1.71 18.60 39.68
CA HIS A 22 1.31 19.39 40.84
C HIS A 22 2.40 19.34 41.91
N PRO A 23 2.49 20.36 42.82
CA PRO A 23 3.53 20.38 43.84
C PRO A 23 3.58 19.14 44.76
N ASP A 24 2.45 18.44 44.93
CA ASP A 24 2.31 17.27 45.80
C ASP A 24 2.35 15.92 45.03
N ASP A 25 2.66 15.91 43.74
CA ASP A 25 2.67 14.69 42.93
C ASP A 25 3.75 13.71 43.36
N ARG A 26 3.31 12.55 43.87
CA ARG A 26 4.19 11.42 44.22
C ARG A 26 4.48 10.49 43.00
N CYS A 27 3.74 10.64 41.91
CA CYS A 27 3.89 9.80 40.70
C CYS A 27 4.41 10.64 39.53
N LEU A 28 5.70 10.71 39.39
CA LEU A 28 6.35 11.56 38.39
C LEU A 28 6.27 10.95 36.99
N PRO A 29 5.93 11.75 35.95
CA PRO A 29 5.84 11.28 34.58
C PRO A 29 7.22 10.92 34.04
N PHE A 30 7.28 9.87 33.23
CA PHE A 30 8.49 9.51 32.51
C PHE A 30 8.68 10.41 31.27
N LEU A 31 9.92 10.82 31.02
CA LEU A 31 10.29 11.34 29.70
C LEU A 31 10.28 10.17 28.72
N MET A 32 9.47 10.29 27.68
CA MET A 32 9.30 9.27 26.66
C MET A 32 9.95 9.73 25.35
N TYR A 33 10.63 8.85 24.69
CA TYR A 33 11.26 9.10 23.38
C TYR A 33 10.65 8.21 22.33
N ASP A 34 10.26 8.84 21.22
CA ASP A 34 9.79 8.22 19.98
C ASP A 34 10.74 8.68 18.87
N ASP A 35 11.44 7.77 18.22
CA ASP A 35 12.33 8.07 17.10
C ASP A 35 11.58 8.18 15.78
N LEU A 36 10.26 7.99 15.79
CA LEU A 36 9.39 7.98 14.63
C LEU A 36 9.87 6.99 13.55
N ASP A 37 10.32 5.82 14.01
CA ASP A 37 10.86 4.73 13.17
C ASP A 37 12.08 5.15 12.32
N ARG A 38 12.82 6.18 12.73
CA ARG A 38 14.00 6.64 12.01
C ARG A 38 15.25 5.80 12.29
N GLY A 39 15.20 4.92 13.29
CA GLY A 39 16.32 4.08 13.70
C GLY A 39 17.51 4.87 14.23
N GLN A 40 17.30 6.14 14.62
CA GLN A 40 18.37 7.00 15.11
C GLN A 40 18.42 7.02 16.64
N PRO A 41 19.61 6.86 17.25
CA PRO A 41 19.75 6.94 18.68
C PRO A 41 19.51 8.38 19.17
N LEU A 42 18.94 8.51 20.37
CA LEU A 42 18.75 9.80 21.01
C LEU A 42 20.08 10.42 21.40
N ARG A 43 20.50 11.47 20.70
CA ARG A 43 21.74 12.19 21.03
C ARG A 43 21.55 13.11 22.23
N PRO A 44 22.57 13.21 23.14
CA PRO A 44 22.44 13.98 24.36
C PRO A 44 22.23 15.48 24.12
N GLU A 45 22.82 16.04 23.08
CA GLU A 45 22.63 17.45 22.73
C GLU A 45 21.18 17.76 22.36
N PHE A 46 20.55 16.91 21.51
CA PHE A 46 19.14 17.04 21.15
C PHE A 46 18.24 16.87 22.38
N ALA A 47 18.52 15.87 23.22
CA ALA A 47 17.77 15.62 24.45
C ALA A 47 17.84 16.80 25.42
N ARG A 48 19.01 17.38 25.63
CA ARG A 48 19.23 18.57 26.48
C ARG A 48 18.41 19.77 25.99
N ASN A 49 18.46 20.06 24.69
CA ASN A 49 17.72 21.17 24.09
C ASN A 49 16.20 20.97 24.21
N ALA A 50 15.71 19.77 23.91
CA ALA A 50 14.29 19.44 24.04
C ALA A 50 13.79 19.52 25.48
N VAL A 51 14.54 18.95 26.42
CA VAL A 51 14.18 18.96 27.86
C VAL A 51 14.22 20.38 28.41
N ARG A 52 15.22 21.18 28.09
CA ARG A 52 15.27 22.60 28.47
C ARG A 52 13.99 23.33 27.98
N ALA A 53 13.65 23.17 26.72
CA ALA A 53 12.45 23.81 26.15
C ALA A 53 11.17 23.34 26.82
N ILE A 54 11.04 22.05 27.17
CA ILE A 54 9.89 21.52 27.89
C ILE A 54 9.79 22.15 29.27
N LEU A 55 10.85 22.14 30.04
CA LEU A 55 10.85 22.61 31.44
C LEU A 55 10.64 24.12 31.51
N GLU A 56 11.31 24.90 30.67
CA GLU A 56 11.19 26.38 30.68
C GLU A 56 9.84 26.85 30.11
N ARG A 57 9.38 26.29 28.99
CA ARG A 57 8.16 26.79 28.31
C ARG A 57 6.87 26.24 28.88
N LYS A 58 6.87 24.97 29.25
CA LYS A 58 5.64 24.30 29.71
C LYS A 58 5.53 24.28 31.23
N TYR A 59 6.64 24.15 31.94
CA TYR A 59 6.69 23.97 33.38
C TYR A 59 7.49 25.08 34.11
N GLY A 60 7.79 26.19 33.44
CA GLY A 60 8.58 27.28 34.03
C GLY A 60 8.01 27.91 35.27
N HIS A 61 6.67 27.77 35.51
CA HIS A 61 6.05 28.17 36.73
C HIS A 61 6.23 27.20 37.92
N LEU A 62 6.74 25.98 37.65
CA LEU A 62 6.98 24.94 38.66
C LEU A 62 8.49 24.57 38.81
N CYS A 63 9.31 24.94 37.84
CA CYS A 63 10.70 24.54 37.80
C CYS A 63 11.61 25.76 37.92
N SER A 64 12.49 25.79 38.95
CA SER A 64 13.47 26.87 39.07
C SER A 64 14.57 26.74 38.00
N PRO A 65 15.25 27.83 37.63
CA PRO A 65 16.40 27.79 36.70
C PRO A 65 17.51 26.82 37.13
N GLU A 66 17.78 26.71 38.42
CA GLU A 66 18.76 25.79 38.98
C GLU A 66 18.36 24.33 38.75
N TYR A 67 17.08 24.01 38.95
CA TYR A 67 16.53 22.70 38.67
C TYR A 67 16.63 22.35 37.19
N VAL A 68 16.25 23.25 36.29
CA VAL A 68 16.36 23.07 34.85
C VAL A 68 17.79 22.77 34.43
N ASN A 69 18.76 23.53 34.96
CA ASN A 69 20.18 23.33 34.66
C ASN A 69 20.67 21.98 35.17
N ALA A 70 20.31 21.58 36.39
CA ALA A 70 20.68 20.29 36.95
C ALA A 70 20.11 19.11 36.13
N VAL A 71 18.84 19.19 35.72
CA VAL A 71 18.21 18.17 34.86
C VAL A 71 18.92 18.08 33.52
N VAL A 72 19.12 19.20 32.84
CA VAL A 72 19.82 19.24 31.52
C VAL A 72 21.25 18.65 31.63
N ALA A 73 21.99 18.98 32.69
CA ALA A 73 23.32 18.45 32.92
C ALA A 73 23.35 16.95 33.21
N SER A 74 22.24 16.36 33.60
CA SER A 74 22.14 14.91 33.89
C SER A 74 22.16 14.01 32.64
N PHE A 75 21.91 14.55 31.44
CA PHE A 75 21.98 13.82 30.19
C PHE A 75 23.42 13.64 29.73
N ARG A 76 24.14 12.65 30.30
CA ARG A 76 25.57 12.44 30.09
C ARG A 76 25.91 11.33 29.12
N ASP A 77 25.04 10.34 28.97
CA ASP A 77 25.29 9.19 28.10
C ASP A 77 25.10 9.54 26.60
N ASP A 78 25.97 9.01 25.74
CA ASP A 78 25.87 9.13 24.28
C ASP A 78 25.98 7.74 23.63
N PRO A 79 24.87 7.23 23.07
CA PRO A 79 23.53 7.79 23.08
C PRO A 79 22.87 7.77 24.46
N VAL A 80 21.84 8.64 24.63
CA VAL A 80 21.03 8.67 25.86
C VAL A 80 20.36 7.30 26.06
N ARG A 81 20.44 6.77 27.29
CA ARG A 81 19.90 5.45 27.58
C ARG A 81 18.39 5.43 27.58
N LEU A 82 17.83 4.45 26.86
CA LEU A 82 16.42 4.14 26.85
C LEU A 82 16.20 2.82 27.59
N ARG A 83 15.11 2.75 28.35
CA ARG A 83 14.75 1.50 29.05
C ARG A 83 14.34 0.43 28.02
N GLU A 84 14.80 -0.81 28.22
CA GLU A 84 14.32 -1.93 27.41
C GLU A 84 12.82 -2.15 27.60
N PRO A 85 12.10 -2.54 26.50
CA PRO A 85 10.67 -2.79 26.57
C PRO A 85 10.34 -3.89 27.60
N ARG A 86 9.40 -3.59 28.52
CA ARG A 86 8.95 -4.56 29.53
C ARG A 86 7.62 -5.22 29.17
N TYR A 87 6.82 -4.55 28.38
CA TYR A 87 5.45 -4.94 28.11
C TYR A 87 5.20 -5.40 26.68
N VAL A 88 6.17 -5.24 25.81
CA VAL A 88 6.18 -5.76 24.43
C VAL A 88 7.08 -6.98 24.43
N ARG A 89 6.51 -8.16 24.21
CA ARG A 89 7.32 -9.32 23.86
C ARG A 89 7.91 -9.05 22.47
N GLN A 90 9.23 -8.90 22.39
CA GLN A 90 9.91 -9.00 21.11
C GLN A 90 9.52 -10.35 20.50
N PRO A 91 8.97 -10.38 19.28
CA PRO A 91 8.84 -11.66 18.59
C PRO A 91 10.26 -12.25 18.57
N LYS A 92 10.43 -13.49 19.07
CA LYS A 92 11.68 -14.22 18.85
C LYS A 92 11.98 -14.12 17.37
N PRO A 93 13.22 -13.72 16.96
CA PRO A 93 13.60 -13.86 15.57
C PRO A 93 13.28 -15.31 15.19
N ARG A 94 12.30 -15.53 14.31
CA ARG A 94 12.23 -16.82 13.62
C ARG A 94 13.55 -16.89 12.87
N GLU A 95 14.29 -17.97 13.10
CA GLU A 95 15.46 -18.27 12.29
C GLU A 95 15.09 -18.05 10.83
N PRO A 96 15.94 -17.37 10.04
CA PRO A 96 15.68 -17.26 8.62
C PRO A 96 15.45 -18.68 8.12
N VAL A 97 14.30 -18.92 7.51
CA VAL A 97 14.04 -20.17 6.79
C VAL A 97 15.21 -20.28 5.83
N ALA A 98 16.02 -21.31 6.02
CA ALA A 98 17.25 -21.52 5.27
C ALA A 98 16.96 -21.27 3.79
N ALA A 99 17.73 -20.40 3.18
CA ALA A 99 17.58 -19.93 1.80
C ALA A 99 18.03 -21.01 0.79
N ASP A 100 17.79 -22.29 1.10
CA ASP A 100 18.06 -23.40 0.22
C ASP A 100 16.91 -23.55 -0.78
N LEU A 101 17.19 -23.16 -2.03
CA LEU A 101 16.52 -23.63 -3.24
C LEU A 101 15.27 -22.86 -3.78
N VAL A 102 15.10 -21.60 -3.53
CA VAL A 102 14.17 -20.80 -4.35
C VAL A 102 14.94 -19.62 -4.95
N ASP A 103 14.88 -19.47 -6.28
CA ASP A 103 15.30 -18.25 -6.93
C ASP A 103 14.67 -17.05 -6.20
N PRO A 104 15.46 -16.07 -5.77
CA PRO A 104 14.91 -14.91 -5.06
C PRO A 104 13.84 -14.22 -5.92
N ILE A 105 12.74 -13.82 -5.30
CA ILE A 105 11.66 -13.10 -5.97
C ILE A 105 12.19 -11.78 -6.52
N PRO A 106 12.15 -11.53 -7.85
CA PRO A 106 12.45 -10.22 -8.41
C PRO A 106 11.52 -9.16 -7.80
N LEU A 107 12.11 -8.18 -7.13
CA LEU A 107 11.41 -7.06 -6.50
C LEU A 107 11.73 -5.78 -7.26
N VAL A 108 10.74 -5.26 -7.98
CA VAL A 108 10.86 -4.04 -8.77
C VAL A 108 10.19 -2.88 -8.04
N ILE A 109 10.96 -1.82 -7.79
CA ILE A 109 10.51 -0.65 -7.03
C ILE A 109 10.85 0.61 -7.80
N ASN A 110 9.93 1.56 -7.82
CA ASN A 110 10.25 2.92 -8.24
C ASN A 110 10.93 3.68 -7.10
N GLU A 111 12.24 3.86 -7.16
CA GLU A 111 12.99 4.61 -6.16
C GLU A 111 12.54 6.08 -6.02
N LYS A 112 11.96 6.64 -7.08
CA LYS A 112 11.39 8.00 -7.09
C LYS A 112 9.88 8.02 -6.83
N HIS A 113 9.36 7.07 -6.07
CA HIS A 113 7.93 7.01 -5.75
C HIS A 113 7.45 8.20 -4.91
N ASP A 114 8.34 8.89 -4.22
CA ASP A 114 8.06 10.02 -3.33
C ASP A 114 7.84 11.35 -4.06
N ILE A 115 8.14 11.43 -5.36
CA ILE A 115 7.85 12.62 -6.19
C ILE A 115 6.36 12.96 -6.23
N HIS A 116 5.51 11.94 -6.12
CA HIS A 116 4.06 12.09 -5.99
C HIS A 116 3.66 11.94 -4.52
N HIS A 117 3.39 13.05 -3.85
CA HIS A 117 2.95 13.08 -2.47
C HIS A 117 1.88 14.14 -2.28
N VAL A 118 0.66 13.71 -2.01
CA VAL A 118 -0.44 14.56 -1.58
C VAL A 118 -0.30 14.79 -0.08
N ARG A 119 -0.17 16.06 0.34
CA ARG A 119 0.10 16.43 1.74
C ARG A 119 -1.14 16.94 2.46
N ASP A 120 -2.30 16.74 1.89
CA ASP A 120 -3.55 17.17 2.48
C ASP A 120 -3.84 16.35 3.74
N ARG A 121 -4.40 17.01 4.75
CA ARG A 121 -4.69 16.39 6.03
C ARG A 121 -5.67 15.23 5.85
N GLY A 122 -5.28 14.04 6.32
CA GLY A 122 -6.09 12.83 6.22
C GLY A 122 -5.87 12.02 4.94
N TYR A 123 -5.03 12.47 4.01
CA TYR A 123 -4.67 11.69 2.84
C TYR A 123 -3.76 10.51 3.23
N VAL A 124 -4.24 9.31 3.02
CA VAL A 124 -3.59 8.09 3.56
C VAL A 124 -2.60 7.44 2.59
N GLU A 125 -2.76 7.68 1.27
CA GLU A 125 -1.85 7.16 0.25
C GLU A 125 -0.57 7.99 0.25
N ALA A 126 0.47 7.52 0.92
CA ALA A 126 1.69 8.28 1.19
C ALA A 126 2.97 7.44 0.96
N PRO A 127 4.11 8.10 0.65
CA PRO A 127 5.39 7.42 0.38
C PRO A 127 5.88 6.50 1.49
N VAL A 128 5.51 6.74 2.74
CA VAL A 128 5.88 5.92 3.90
C VAL A 128 5.43 4.46 3.77
N ARG A 129 4.41 4.17 2.96
CA ARG A 129 3.92 2.81 2.69
C ARG A 129 5.02 1.91 2.12
N ILE A 130 5.77 2.40 1.14
CA ILE A 130 6.90 1.67 0.53
C ILE A 130 7.96 1.35 1.59
N LYS A 131 8.36 2.34 2.39
CA LYS A 131 9.34 2.15 3.46
C LYS A 131 8.86 1.11 4.49
N ALA A 132 7.59 1.16 4.88
CA ALA A 132 7.01 0.22 5.84
C ALA A 132 7.04 -1.23 5.33
N ILE A 133 6.75 -1.44 4.04
CA ILE A 133 6.84 -2.77 3.42
C ILE A 133 8.29 -3.23 3.35
N LEU A 134 9.19 -2.43 2.79
CA LEU A 134 10.60 -2.77 2.61
C LEU A 134 11.29 -3.14 3.92
N SER A 135 11.06 -2.37 4.99
CA SER A 135 11.65 -2.65 6.30
C SER A 135 11.31 -4.04 6.84
N ALA A 136 10.19 -4.62 6.42
CA ALA A 136 9.75 -5.93 6.88
C ALA A 136 10.11 -7.07 5.91
N ILE A 137 10.21 -6.81 4.61
CA ILE A 137 10.49 -7.85 3.61
C ILE A 137 11.99 -7.99 3.33
N ASP A 138 12.78 -6.90 3.34
CA ASP A 138 14.24 -6.95 3.09
C ASP A 138 14.97 -7.95 4.01
N PRO A 139 14.69 -8.01 5.34
CA PRO A 139 15.38 -8.94 6.23
C PRO A 139 15.05 -10.42 5.97
N THR A 140 14.06 -10.73 5.13
CA THR A 140 13.66 -12.13 4.88
C THR A 140 14.60 -12.89 3.95
N GLY A 141 15.40 -12.19 3.15
CA GLY A 141 16.21 -12.79 2.10
C GLY A 141 15.43 -13.39 0.92
N LEU A 142 14.10 -13.25 0.90
CA LEU A 142 13.26 -13.80 -0.17
C LEU A 142 13.33 -13.00 -1.48
N PHE A 143 13.85 -11.78 -1.46
CA PHE A 143 13.75 -10.85 -2.57
C PHE A 143 15.11 -10.45 -3.12
N ARG A 144 15.17 -10.28 -4.45
CA ARG A 144 16.29 -9.63 -5.14
C ARG A 144 15.76 -8.37 -5.83
N ARG A 145 16.33 -7.21 -5.50
CA ARG A 145 15.95 -5.94 -6.12
C ARG A 145 16.38 -5.89 -7.57
N GLU A 146 15.48 -5.45 -8.43
CA GLU A 146 15.74 -5.21 -9.85
C GLU A 146 15.36 -3.77 -10.20
N PRO A 147 16.22 -3.06 -10.95
CA PRO A 147 15.90 -1.70 -11.39
C PRO A 147 14.76 -1.70 -12.41
N PRO A 148 13.80 -0.78 -12.30
CA PRO A 148 12.72 -0.67 -13.28
C PRO A 148 13.28 -0.23 -14.64
N ARG A 149 12.83 -0.87 -15.71
CA ARG A 149 13.08 -0.46 -17.09
C ARG A 149 12.06 0.59 -17.52
N SER A 150 12.33 1.30 -18.59
CA SER A 150 11.35 2.21 -19.19
C SER A 150 10.68 1.56 -20.38
N TYR A 151 9.37 1.70 -20.46
CA TYR A 151 8.57 1.12 -21.54
C TYR A 151 7.86 2.23 -22.35
N PRO A 152 7.66 1.99 -23.66
CA PRO A 152 6.91 2.92 -24.49
C PRO A 152 5.47 3.11 -24.01
N GLU A 153 4.95 4.33 -24.12
CA GLU A 153 3.58 4.71 -23.74
C GLU A 153 2.49 3.85 -24.44
N LYS A 154 2.84 3.19 -25.55
CA LYS A 154 1.92 2.29 -26.25
C LYS A 154 1.35 1.19 -25.35
N HIS A 155 2.07 0.75 -24.31
CA HIS A 155 1.60 -0.26 -23.37
C HIS A 155 0.51 0.30 -22.45
N VAL A 156 0.65 1.55 -22.01
CA VAL A 156 -0.40 2.27 -21.27
C VAL A 156 -1.64 2.46 -22.18
N LYS A 157 -1.43 2.91 -23.42
CA LYS A 157 -2.50 3.15 -24.40
C LYS A 157 -3.18 1.87 -24.92
N ALA A 158 -2.59 0.70 -24.70
CA ALA A 158 -3.25 -0.58 -24.99
C ALA A 158 -4.38 -0.90 -23.99
N VAL A 159 -4.41 -0.24 -22.86
CA VAL A 159 -5.38 -0.40 -21.77
C VAL A 159 -6.24 0.86 -21.61
N HIS A 160 -5.61 2.02 -21.64
CA HIS A 160 -6.25 3.30 -21.43
C HIS A 160 -6.43 4.06 -22.74
N ASP A 161 -7.55 4.76 -22.89
CA ASP A 161 -7.84 5.58 -24.05
C ASP A 161 -6.80 6.70 -24.22
N GLY A 162 -6.36 6.94 -25.46
CA GLY A 162 -5.29 7.87 -25.75
C GLY A 162 -5.58 9.32 -25.34
N ASP A 163 -6.84 9.76 -25.40
CA ASP A 163 -7.25 11.10 -24.97
C ASP A 163 -7.20 11.25 -23.44
N PHE A 164 -7.48 10.19 -22.68
CA PHE A 164 -7.31 10.16 -21.23
C PHE A 164 -5.83 10.24 -20.83
N VAL A 165 -4.96 9.44 -21.46
CA VAL A 165 -3.51 9.47 -21.21
C VAL A 165 -2.93 10.86 -21.50
N GLU A 166 -3.31 11.44 -22.64
CA GLU A 166 -2.90 12.81 -23.03
C GLU A 166 -3.44 13.86 -22.08
N TYR A 167 -4.70 13.72 -21.63
CA TYR A 167 -5.27 14.61 -20.62
C TYR A 167 -4.44 14.59 -19.33
N LEU A 168 -4.15 13.42 -18.76
CA LEU A 168 -3.34 13.31 -17.54
C LEU A 168 -1.97 13.98 -17.70
N ARG A 169 -1.28 13.71 -18.81
CA ARG A 169 0.02 14.30 -19.11
C ARG A 169 -0.02 15.82 -19.12
N ARG A 170 -0.98 16.39 -19.85
CA ARG A 170 -1.12 17.85 -19.99
C ARG A 170 -1.63 18.52 -18.73
N ALA A 171 -2.59 17.91 -18.04
CA ALA A 171 -3.10 18.44 -16.79
C ALA A 171 -2.00 18.50 -15.71
N CYS A 172 -1.25 17.42 -15.51
CA CYS A 172 -0.13 17.39 -14.57
C CYS A 172 0.96 18.44 -14.93
N ALA A 173 1.30 18.58 -16.21
CA ALA A 173 2.27 19.60 -16.65
C ALA A 173 1.80 21.04 -16.38
N GLY A 174 0.49 21.28 -16.33
CA GLY A 174 -0.11 22.57 -16.03
C GLY A 174 -0.32 22.88 -14.55
N VAL A 175 -0.15 21.87 -13.65
CA VAL A 175 -0.31 22.10 -12.21
C VAL A 175 0.96 22.71 -11.62
N PRO A 176 0.90 23.88 -10.95
CA PRO A 176 2.07 24.47 -10.31
C PRO A 176 2.66 23.56 -9.22
N ALA A 177 3.98 23.63 -9.03
CA ALA A 177 4.66 22.85 -8.00
C ALA A 177 4.04 23.07 -6.61
N GLY A 178 3.80 21.98 -5.89
CA GLY A 178 3.21 21.99 -4.55
C GLY A 178 1.69 22.29 -4.52
N LYS A 179 1.04 22.37 -5.68
CA LYS A 179 -0.42 22.48 -5.79
C LYS A 179 -1.04 21.15 -6.22
N SER A 180 -2.32 21.01 -5.90
CA SER A 180 -3.16 19.87 -6.30
C SER A 180 -4.39 20.38 -7.05
N LEU A 181 -4.82 19.63 -8.07
CA LEU A 181 -6.01 19.91 -8.85
C LEU A 181 -7.03 18.81 -8.55
N TYR A 182 -8.20 19.22 -8.07
CA TYR A 182 -9.35 18.37 -7.82
C TYR A 182 -10.46 18.62 -8.84
N PRO A 183 -11.34 17.63 -9.14
CA PRO A 183 -12.51 17.87 -9.97
C PRO A 183 -13.43 18.94 -9.38
N TYR A 184 -13.86 19.91 -10.21
CA TYR A 184 -14.87 20.89 -9.82
C TYR A 184 -16.28 20.43 -10.13
N VAL A 185 -16.46 19.72 -11.25
CA VAL A 185 -17.76 19.25 -11.75
C VAL A 185 -17.60 17.89 -12.41
N PHE A 186 -18.66 17.09 -12.38
CA PHE A 186 -18.73 15.83 -13.10
C PHE A 186 -19.76 15.94 -14.24
N PRO A 187 -19.49 15.36 -15.44
CA PRO A 187 -20.32 15.55 -16.63
C PRO A 187 -21.58 14.65 -16.60
N ILE A 188 -22.45 14.86 -15.64
CA ILE A 188 -23.73 14.14 -15.56
C ILE A 188 -24.66 14.51 -16.73
N ARG A 189 -24.48 15.73 -17.29
CA ARG A 189 -25.22 16.25 -18.43
C ARG A 189 -24.27 16.75 -19.49
N ASN A 190 -24.62 16.56 -20.77
CA ASN A 190 -23.84 17.06 -21.92
C ASN A 190 -22.33 16.69 -21.90
N GLY A 191 -22.02 15.45 -21.52
CA GLY A 191 -20.63 14.95 -21.47
C GLY A 191 -19.88 15.02 -22.81
N ALA A 192 -20.60 15.13 -23.93
CA ALA A 192 -20.05 15.30 -25.28
C ALA A 192 -19.40 16.67 -25.54
N ARG A 193 -19.56 17.65 -24.65
CA ARG A 193 -19.02 19.01 -24.80
C ARG A 193 -18.05 19.36 -23.67
N PRO A 194 -16.86 18.74 -23.62
CA PRO A 194 -15.89 19.00 -22.57
C PRO A 194 -15.39 20.46 -22.63
N PRO A 195 -15.20 21.12 -21.48
CA PRO A 195 -14.64 22.48 -21.43
C PRO A 195 -13.22 22.48 -21.98
N LYS A 196 -12.76 23.64 -22.45
CA LYS A 196 -11.36 23.81 -22.92
C LYS A 196 -10.36 23.79 -21.78
N GLU A 197 -10.75 24.33 -20.64
CA GLU A 197 -9.91 24.47 -19.44
C GLU A 197 -9.57 23.09 -18.86
N LEU A 198 -8.29 22.75 -18.79
CA LEU A 198 -7.84 21.43 -18.32
C LEU A 198 -8.22 21.15 -16.86
N SER A 199 -8.20 22.17 -16.01
CA SER A 199 -8.59 22.06 -14.61
C SER A 199 -10.06 21.69 -14.44
N VAL A 200 -10.94 22.28 -15.26
CA VAL A 200 -12.38 22.00 -15.22
C VAL A 200 -12.70 20.62 -15.84
N ARG A 201 -11.86 20.16 -16.78
CA ARG A 201 -12.02 18.83 -17.41
C ARG A 201 -11.71 17.66 -16.48
N ALA A 202 -11.15 17.89 -15.29
CA ALA A 202 -10.78 16.81 -14.38
C ALA A 202 -11.93 15.83 -14.13
N GLY A 203 -13.16 16.31 -13.90
CA GLY A 203 -14.32 15.45 -13.67
C GLY A 203 -14.82 14.67 -14.89
N TYR A 204 -14.29 14.89 -16.09
CA TYR A 204 -14.52 14.06 -17.27
C TYR A 204 -13.67 12.80 -17.28
N TYR A 205 -12.64 12.77 -16.45
CA TYR A 205 -11.66 11.69 -16.38
C TYR A 205 -11.41 11.21 -14.96
N CYS A 206 -12.22 11.63 -13.99
CA CYS A 206 -12.10 11.23 -12.58
C CYS A 206 -13.43 10.72 -12.04
N ILE A 207 -13.39 9.69 -11.22
CA ILE A 207 -14.60 9.09 -10.61
C ILE A 207 -14.86 9.56 -9.18
N ASP A 208 -13.97 10.35 -8.57
CA ASP A 208 -14.10 10.80 -7.18
C ASP A 208 -13.58 12.23 -6.97
N THR A 209 -13.69 12.73 -5.74
CA THR A 209 -13.28 14.07 -5.34
C THR A 209 -12.00 14.10 -4.49
N PHE A 210 -11.33 12.98 -4.31
CA PHE A 210 -10.18 12.86 -3.40
C PHE A 210 -8.92 12.29 -4.06
N THR A 211 -8.93 12.05 -5.37
CA THR A 211 -7.74 11.66 -6.15
C THR A 211 -7.24 12.87 -6.95
N PRO A 212 -6.36 13.72 -6.37
CA PRO A 212 -5.93 14.94 -7.04
C PRO A 212 -4.83 14.69 -8.05
N LEU A 213 -4.76 15.55 -9.09
CA LEU A 213 -3.59 15.67 -9.93
C LEU A 213 -2.60 16.68 -9.35
N ASN A 214 -1.34 16.31 -9.24
CA ASN A 214 -0.23 17.23 -9.02
C ASN A 214 0.76 17.13 -10.19
N SER A 215 1.77 17.98 -10.21
CA SER A 215 2.75 18.03 -11.30
C SER A 215 3.47 16.72 -11.59
N ASN A 216 3.54 15.81 -10.62
CA ASN A 216 4.27 14.54 -10.73
C ASN A 216 3.37 13.31 -10.84
N ALA A 217 2.04 13.44 -10.75
CA ALA A 217 1.13 12.28 -10.72
C ALA A 217 1.27 11.42 -11.98
N TYR A 218 1.31 12.03 -13.17
CA TYR A 218 1.52 11.32 -14.43
C TYR A 218 2.84 10.54 -14.45
N LEU A 219 3.95 11.20 -14.09
CA LEU A 219 5.27 10.57 -14.09
C LEU A 219 5.36 9.41 -13.09
N ALA A 220 4.80 9.58 -11.89
CA ALA A 220 4.77 8.54 -10.87
C ALA A 220 3.93 7.34 -11.33
N ALA A 221 2.77 7.57 -11.96
CA ALA A 221 1.92 6.53 -12.51
C ALA A 221 2.60 5.78 -13.68
N GLN A 222 3.27 6.49 -14.57
CA GLN A 222 4.05 5.88 -15.64
C GLN A 222 5.16 4.99 -15.08
N ARG A 223 5.87 5.46 -14.05
CA ARG A 223 6.91 4.67 -13.38
C ARG A 223 6.37 3.45 -12.65
N ALA A 224 5.16 3.53 -12.09
CA ALA A 224 4.49 2.38 -11.50
C ALA A 224 4.18 1.31 -12.56
N VAL A 225 3.72 1.72 -13.74
CA VAL A 225 3.54 0.83 -14.90
C VAL A 225 4.88 0.23 -15.35
N ASP A 226 5.95 1.03 -15.44
CA ASP A 226 7.29 0.55 -15.79
C ASP A 226 7.75 -0.56 -14.83
N CYS A 227 7.49 -0.41 -13.53
CA CYS A 227 7.79 -1.44 -12.52
C CYS A 227 6.97 -2.71 -12.76
N ALA A 228 5.66 -2.58 -13.01
CA ALA A 228 4.79 -3.73 -13.25
C ALA A 228 5.19 -4.49 -14.52
N LEU A 229 5.58 -3.79 -15.59
CA LEU A 229 6.06 -4.41 -16.83
C LEU A 229 7.45 -5.05 -16.67
N THR A 230 8.34 -4.44 -15.87
CA THR A 230 9.64 -5.03 -15.55
C THR A 230 9.48 -6.34 -14.76
N ALA A 231 8.57 -6.36 -13.79
CA ALA A 231 8.24 -7.57 -13.04
C ALA A 231 7.53 -8.62 -13.92
N ALA A 232 6.70 -8.18 -14.89
CA ALA A 232 6.14 -9.07 -15.91
C ALA A 232 7.20 -9.70 -16.81
N ASP A 233 8.24 -8.96 -17.19
CA ASP A 233 9.39 -9.53 -17.91
C ASP A 233 10.15 -10.57 -17.10
N ALA A 234 10.23 -10.45 -15.78
CA ALA A 234 10.81 -11.48 -14.93
C ALA A 234 9.98 -12.79 -14.98
N ILE A 235 8.64 -12.71 -15.01
CA ILE A 235 7.78 -13.87 -15.23
C ILE A 235 8.03 -14.48 -16.61
N VAL A 236 8.15 -13.64 -17.67
CA VAL A 236 8.49 -14.12 -19.02
C VAL A 236 9.86 -14.80 -19.06
N ALA A 237 10.81 -14.34 -18.26
CA ALA A 237 12.14 -14.92 -18.13
C ALA A 237 12.16 -16.24 -17.33
N GLY A 238 11.03 -16.69 -16.79
CA GLY A 238 10.88 -17.98 -16.10
C GLY A 238 10.88 -17.90 -14.58
N HIS A 239 10.93 -16.71 -13.98
CA HIS A 239 10.72 -16.59 -12.52
C HIS A 239 9.29 -16.97 -12.15
N HIS A 240 9.15 -17.83 -11.14
CA HIS A 240 7.84 -18.32 -10.72
C HIS A 240 7.00 -17.24 -10.00
N VAL A 241 7.66 -16.33 -9.26
CA VAL A 241 7.03 -15.19 -8.61
C VAL A 241 7.84 -13.94 -8.91
N ALA A 242 7.16 -12.82 -9.18
CA ALA A 242 7.77 -11.48 -9.25
C ALA A 242 6.89 -10.47 -8.50
N TYR A 243 7.48 -9.43 -7.94
CA TYR A 243 6.77 -8.42 -7.18
C TYR A 243 7.06 -7.01 -7.68
N ALA A 244 6.02 -6.31 -8.13
CA ALA A 244 6.04 -4.88 -8.42
C ALA A 244 5.54 -4.11 -7.20
N LEU A 245 6.45 -3.57 -6.39
CA LEU A 245 6.12 -2.72 -5.26
C LEU A 245 5.96 -1.29 -5.74
N VAL A 246 4.77 -0.97 -6.19
CA VAL A 246 4.43 0.27 -6.88
C VAL A 246 3.67 1.27 -6.01
N ARG A 247 3.81 2.53 -6.36
CA ARG A 247 3.05 3.66 -5.89
C ARG A 247 3.10 4.76 -6.97
N PRO A 248 1.96 5.31 -7.40
CA PRO A 248 0.58 5.09 -6.95
C PRO A 248 0.05 3.68 -7.26
N PRO A 249 -1.05 3.23 -6.58
CA PRO A 249 -1.77 2.02 -6.93
C PRO A 249 -2.48 2.16 -8.28
N GLY A 250 -3.15 1.08 -8.77
CA GLY A 250 -3.67 1.08 -10.13
C GLY A 250 -5.08 0.55 -10.32
N HIS A 251 -5.59 -0.32 -9.45
CA HIS A 251 -6.77 -1.16 -9.72
C HIS A 251 -8.10 -0.40 -9.91
N HIS A 252 -8.19 0.86 -9.51
CA HIS A 252 -9.35 1.71 -9.75
C HIS A 252 -9.29 2.49 -11.06
N ALA A 253 -8.13 2.56 -11.72
CA ALA A 253 -8.02 3.28 -12.99
C ALA A 253 -8.69 2.49 -14.11
N GLU A 254 -9.79 3.03 -14.64
CA GLU A 254 -10.56 2.50 -15.76
C GLU A 254 -9.93 2.87 -17.10
N ARG A 255 -10.49 2.39 -18.20
CA ARG A 255 -10.03 2.76 -19.55
C ARG A 255 -9.90 4.25 -19.74
N ARG A 256 -10.82 5.03 -19.18
CA ARG A 256 -10.92 6.47 -19.41
C ARG A 256 -11.08 7.30 -18.15
N ALA A 257 -10.90 6.73 -16.97
CA ALA A 257 -11.04 7.46 -15.72
C ALA A 257 -10.01 7.04 -14.69
N PHE A 258 -9.55 8.02 -13.90
CA PHE A 258 -8.72 7.83 -12.72
C PHE A 258 -9.56 8.02 -11.45
N GLY A 259 -9.10 7.49 -10.33
CA GLY A 259 -9.76 7.62 -9.02
C GLY A 259 -9.22 6.63 -8.02
N GLY A 260 -9.66 6.66 -6.76
CA GLY A 260 -9.20 5.76 -5.72
C GLY A 260 -7.67 5.76 -5.55
N PHE A 261 -7.02 6.91 -5.66
CA PHE A 261 -5.56 7.10 -5.66
C PHE A 261 -4.84 6.53 -6.90
N CYS A 262 -5.57 5.96 -7.87
CA CYS A 262 -5.06 5.28 -9.06
C CYS A 262 -5.15 6.17 -10.29
N TYR A 263 -4.09 6.23 -11.11
CA TYR A 263 -4.04 7.01 -12.35
C TYR A 263 -3.93 6.14 -13.59
N PHE A 264 -3.07 5.13 -13.59
CA PHE A 264 -2.99 4.06 -14.58
C PHE A 264 -3.14 2.71 -13.90
N ASN A 265 -3.76 1.77 -14.56
CA ASN A 265 -3.98 0.42 -14.01
C ASN A 265 -2.75 -0.46 -14.23
N ASN A 266 -1.89 -0.53 -13.22
CA ASN A 266 -0.63 -1.26 -13.27
C ASN A 266 -0.85 -2.75 -13.57
N ALA A 267 -1.81 -3.37 -12.89
CA ALA A 267 -2.15 -4.80 -13.05
C ALA A 267 -2.77 -5.08 -14.43
N ALA A 268 -3.68 -4.23 -14.91
CA ALA A 268 -4.29 -4.40 -16.22
C ALA A 268 -3.29 -4.20 -17.38
N VAL A 269 -2.37 -3.22 -17.26
CA VAL A 269 -1.31 -3.04 -18.27
C VAL A 269 -0.38 -4.25 -18.31
N ALA A 270 -0.02 -4.81 -17.15
CA ALA A 270 0.78 -6.04 -17.09
C ALA A 270 0.00 -7.24 -17.65
N ALA A 271 -1.31 -7.37 -17.37
CA ALA A 271 -2.16 -8.42 -17.93
C ALA A 271 -2.20 -8.33 -19.46
N GLN A 272 -2.47 -7.15 -20.00
CA GLN A 272 -2.47 -6.90 -21.45
C GLN A 272 -1.11 -7.25 -22.08
N TYR A 273 -0.02 -6.92 -21.42
CA TYR A 273 1.33 -7.23 -21.89
C TYR A 273 1.60 -8.73 -21.90
N LEU A 274 1.10 -9.46 -20.91
CA LEU A 274 1.29 -10.92 -20.77
C LEU A 274 0.31 -11.76 -21.61
N CYS A 275 -0.79 -11.18 -22.15
CA CYS A 275 -1.74 -11.91 -23.02
C CYS A 275 -1.07 -12.61 -24.22
N ARG A 276 0.11 -12.15 -24.66
CA ARG A 276 0.92 -12.82 -25.69
C ARG A 276 1.38 -14.24 -25.31
N LEU A 277 1.37 -14.58 -24.01
CA LEU A 277 1.75 -15.89 -23.50
C LEU A 277 0.56 -16.85 -23.41
N GLY A 278 -0.66 -16.34 -23.46
CA GLY A 278 -1.88 -17.10 -23.29
C GLY A 278 -2.90 -16.40 -22.38
N ARG A 279 -3.74 -17.17 -21.70
CA ARG A 279 -4.79 -16.69 -20.83
C ARG A 279 -4.23 -16.14 -19.52
N ILE A 280 -4.74 -15.01 -19.06
CA ILE A 280 -4.28 -14.32 -17.86
C ILE A 280 -5.43 -14.26 -16.83
N ALA A 281 -5.16 -14.57 -15.57
CA ALA A 281 -6.10 -14.29 -14.49
C ALA A 281 -5.60 -13.12 -13.66
N VAL A 282 -6.47 -12.18 -13.34
CA VAL A 282 -6.24 -11.10 -12.37
C VAL A 282 -7.10 -11.38 -11.14
N LEU A 283 -6.45 -11.70 -10.03
CA LEU A 283 -7.08 -11.89 -8.72
C LEU A 283 -6.81 -10.66 -7.87
N ASP A 284 -7.86 -9.90 -7.62
CA ASP A 284 -7.81 -8.72 -6.77
C ASP A 284 -8.21 -9.09 -5.34
N VAL A 285 -7.30 -8.88 -4.40
CA VAL A 285 -7.47 -9.16 -2.96
C VAL A 285 -7.41 -7.91 -2.11
N ASP A 286 -7.48 -6.73 -2.74
CA ASP A 286 -7.69 -5.45 -2.09
C ASP A 286 -9.07 -5.39 -1.42
N TYR A 287 -9.23 -4.54 -0.40
CA TYR A 287 -10.53 -4.33 0.24
C TYR A 287 -11.56 -3.71 -0.72
N HIS A 288 -11.09 -2.87 -1.65
CA HIS A 288 -11.93 -2.17 -2.60
C HIS A 288 -12.07 -2.96 -3.90
N HIS A 289 -13.20 -2.77 -4.58
CA HIS A 289 -13.40 -3.40 -5.86
C HIS A 289 -12.44 -2.88 -6.92
N GLY A 290 -11.78 -3.79 -7.64
CA GLY A 290 -10.95 -3.46 -8.80
C GLY A 290 -11.76 -3.11 -10.03
N ASN A 291 -12.52 -2.02 -9.97
CA ASN A 291 -13.38 -1.57 -11.08
C ASN A 291 -12.60 -1.30 -12.37
N GLY A 292 -11.33 -0.91 -12.25
CA GLY A 292 -10.51 -0.60 -13.41
C GLY A 292 -10.21 -1.82 -14.27
N GLN A 293 -9.75 -2.94 -13.69
CA GLN A 293 -9.53 -4.15 -14.49
C GLN A 293 -10.86 -4.76 -14.96
N GLN A 294 -11.92 -4.66 -14.16
CA GLN A 294 -13.26 -5.06 -14.64
C GLN A 294 -13.65 -4.27 -15.91
N ASP A 295 -13.55 -2.93 -15.89
CA ASP A 295 -13.87 -2.07 -17.04
C ASP A 295 -13.03 -2.40 -18.27
N VAL A 296 -11.71 -2.59 -18.07
CA VAL A 296 -10.76 -2.87 -19.17
C VAL A 296 -11.05 -4.20 -19.86
N PHE A 297 -11.40 -5.24 -19.09
CA PHE A 297 -11.52 -6.61 -19.60
C PHE A 297 -12.98 -7.10 -19.71
N TYR A 298 -13.96 -6.24 -19.49
CA TYR A 298 -15.37 -6.63 -19.38
C TYR A 298 -15.98 -7.33 -20.63
N HIS A 299 -15.37 -7.09 -21.80
CA HIS A 299 -15.79 -7.66 -23.09
C HIS A 299 -14.81 -8.73 -23.62
N ARG A 300 -13.92 -9.26 -22.79
CA ARG A 300 -12.78 -10.08 -23.22
C ARG A 300 -12.74 -11.42 -22.47
N ASP A 301 -12.47 -12.50 -23.20
CA ASP A 301 -12.44 -13.88 -22.68
C ASP A 301 -11.02 -14.42 -22.39
N GLU A 302 -9.98 -13.74 -22.87
CA GLU A 302 -8.61 -14.13 -22.60
C GLU A 302 -8.07 -13.64 -21.26
N VAL A 303 -8.79 -12.72 -20.59
CA VAL A 303 -8.46 -12.26 -19.24
C VAL A 303 -9.63 -12.51 -18.29
N LEU A 304 -9.39 -13.35 -17.29
CA LEU A 304 -10.33 -13.55 -16.20
C LEU A 304 -10.06 -12.50 -15.11
N THR A 305 -11.09 -11.76 -14.70
CA THR A 305 -11.03 -10.87 -13.55
C THR A 305 -11.83 -11.42 -12.37
N VAL A 306 -11.18 -11.52 -11.21
CA VAL A 306 -11.80 -12.00 -9.96
C VAL A 306 -11.48 -11.02 -8.85
N SER A 307 -12.48 -10.45 -8.19
CA SER A 307 -12.29 -9.47 -7.12
C SER A 307 -13.05 -9.86 -5.84
N ILE A 308 -12.37 -9.82 -4.70
CA ILE A 308 -12.94 -10.07 -3.37
C ILE A 308 -12.88 -8.77 -2.59
N HIS A 309 -14.02 -8.12 -2.40
CA HIS A 309 -14.06 -6.73 -1.90
C HIS A 309 -15.25 -6.46 -0.98
N GLY A 310 -15.23 -5.34 -0.30
CA GLY A 310 -16.37 -4.84 0.47
C GLY A 310 -17.56 -4.54 -0.45
N HIS A 311 -18.77 -4.86 0.01
CA HIS A 311 -19.98 -4.69 -0.82
C HIS A 311 -20.13 -3.21 -1.25
N PRO A 312 -20.47 -2.91 -2.52
CA PRO A 312 -20.58 -1.55 -3.05
C PRO A 312 -21.56 -0.63 -2.29
N ASN A 313 -22.52 -1.18 -1.57
CA ASN A 313 -23.42 -0.37 -0.73
C ASN A 313 -22.71 0.47 0.35
N PHE A 314 -21.50 0.11 0.75
CA PHE A 314 -20.73 0.83 1.78
C PHE A 314 -19.24 0.96 1.47
N ALA A 315 -18.71 0.24 0.46
CA ALA A 315 -17.31 0.31 0.06
C ALA A 315 -17.14 1.01 -1.29
N TYR A 316 -16.09 1.82 -1.41
CA TYR A 316 -15.71 2.46 -2.67
C TYR A 316 -15.47 1.38 -3.75
N PRO A 317 -15.82 1.60 -5.02
CA PRO A 317 -16.29 2.85 -5.64
C PRO A 317 -17.82 3.08 -5.58
N TYR A 318 -18.58 2.23 -4.88
CA TYR A 318 -20.02 2.29 -4.66
C TYR A 318 -20.90 1.96 -5.89
N PHE A 319 -20.45 2.23 -7.10
CA PHE A 319 -21.22 2.07 -8.33
C PHE A 319 -20.90 0.78 -9.11
N SER A 320 -19.91 0.00 -8.67
CA SER A 320 -19.43 -1.21 -9.36
C SER A 320 -18.91 -2.24 -8.35
N GLY A 321 -18.93 -3.52 -8.72
CA GLY A 321 -18.52 -4.64 -7.88
C GLY A 321 -19.69 -5.50 -7.42
N PHE A 322 -20.86 -5.38 -8.08
CA PHE A 322 -22.01 -6.22 -7.79
C PHE A 322 -21.81 -7.64 -8.34
N LYS A 323 -22.41 -8.61 -7.67
CA LYS A 323 -22.23 -10.04 -7.98
C LYS A 323 -22.74 -10.45 -9.36
N ASP A 324 -23.70 -9.72 -9.89
CA ASP A 324 -24.34 -9.94 -11.20
C ASP A 324 -23.56 -9.31 -12.37
N GLU A 325 -22.53 -8.51 -12.09
CA GLU A 325 -21.61 -8.00 -13.10
C GLU A 325 -20.65 -9.12 -13.54
N ARG A 326 -20.94 -9.78 -14.64
CA ARG A 326 -20.25 -11.01 -15.07
C ARG A 326 -19.51 -10.91 -16.40
N GLY A 327 -19.33 -9.72 -16.93
CA GLY A 327 -18.85 -9.48 -18.28
C GLY A 327 -19.98 -9.41 -19.30
N THR A 328 -19.66 -9.05 -20.53
CA THR A 328 -20.62 -8.99 -21.64
C THR A 328 -19.95 -9.41 -22.95
N GLY A 329 -20.76 -9.86 -23.92
CA GLY A 329 -20.26 -10.33 -25.21
C GLY A 329 -19.29 -11.50 -25.07
N ALA A 330 -18.09 -11.41 -25.64
CA ALA A 330 -17.06 -12.44 -25.49
C ALA A 330 -16.60 -12.59 -24.03
N GLY A 331 -16.66 -11.52 -23.22
CA GLY A 331 -16.28 -11.52 -21.80
C GLY A 331 -17.35 -12.06 -20.85
N GLU A 332 -18.51 -12.51 -21.33
CA GLU A 332 -19.57 -13.08 -20.48
C GLU A 332 -19.05 -14.29 -19.70
N GLY A 333 -19.14 -14.25 -18.36
CA GLY A 333 -18.64 -15.30 -17.48
C GLY A 333 -17.15 -15.20 -17.13
N PHE A 334 -16.42 -14.17 -17.60
CA PHE A 334 -15.00 -13.95 -17.29
C PHE A 334 -14.74 -12.81 -16.30
N ASN A 335 -15.79 -12.24 -15.70
CA ASN A 335 -15.71 -11.35 -14.56
C ASN A 335 -16.45 -11.94 -13.36
N HIS A 336 -15.81 -12.02 -12.19
CA HIS A 336 -16.40 -12.59 -10.98
C HIS A 336 -16.17 -11.68 -9.78
N ASN A 337 -17.24 -11.14 -9.23
CA ASN A 337 -17.27 -10.29 -8.06
C ASN A 337 -17.73 -11.06 -6.82
N PHE A 338 -17.01 -10.91 -5.73
CA PHE A 338 -17.31 -11.43 -4.41
C PHE A 338 -17.48 -10.29 -3.41
N PRO A 339 -18.60 -9.53 -3.48
CA PRO A 339 -18.89 -8.49 -2.51
C PRO A 339 -19.18 -9.09 -1.15
N LEU A 340 -18.40 -8.73 -0.13
CA LEU A 340 -18.50 -9.25 1.22
C LEU A 340 -19.10 -8.22 2.18
N PRO A 341 -19.72 -8.64 3.29
CA PRO A 341 -20.30 -7.74 4.27
C PRO A 341 -19.24 -6.87 4.97
N GLU A 342 -19.72 -5.85 5.69
CA GLU A 342 -18.88 -4.88 6.39
C GLU A 342 -17.93 -5.52 7.42
N LYS A 343 -18.34 -6.61 8.06
CA LYS A 343 -17.54 -7.31 9.09
C LYS A 343 -17.14 -8.68 8.60
N VAL A 344 -15.86 -8.84 8.27
CA VAL A 344 -15.25 -10.09 7.82
C VAL A 344 -13.98 -10.35 8.61
N ASP A 345 -13.84 -11.56 9.13
CA ASP A 345 -12.60 -12.07 9.70
C ASP A 345 -11.81 -12.93 8.69
N GLY A 346 -10.58 -13.33 9.08
CA GLY A 346 -9.74 -14.13 8.20
C GLY A 346 -10.35 -15.50 7.82
N SER A 347 -11.19 -16.10 8.66
CA SER A 347 -11.84 -17.39 8.38
C SER A 347 -12.93 -17.24 7.33
N ALA A 348 -13.79 -16.26 7.47
CA ALA A 348 -14.83 -15.94 6.49
C ALA A 348 -14.23 -15.52 5.14
N TYR A 349 -13.15 -14.72 5.18
CA TYR A 349 -12.42 -14.31 3.97
C TYR A 349 -11.86 -15.52 3.21
N ARG A 350 -11.18 -16.46 3.90
CA ARG A 350 -10.58 -17.64 3.27
C ARG A 350 -11.59 -18.55 2.58
N LYS A 351 -12.82 -18.69 3.11
CA LYS A 351 -13.89 -19.44 2.43
C LYS A 351 -14.24 -18.83 1.07
N THR A 352 -14.19 -17.51 0.96
CA THR A 352 -14.42 -16.82 -0.31
C THR A 352 -13.21 -16.91 -1.22
N LEU A 353 -12.01 -16.73 -0.68
CA LEU A 353 -10.76 -16.90 -1.44
C LEU A 353 -10.67 -18.31 -2.05
N GLU A 354 -11.02 -19.37 -1.31
CA GLU A 354 -11.07 -20.73 -1.84
C GLU A 354 -12.01 -20.87 -3.06
N ARG A 355 -13.16 -20.20 -3.03
CA ARG A 355 -14.09 -20.18 -4.17
C ARG A 355 -13.51 -19.41 -5.36
N ALA A 356 -12.88 -18.28 -5.12
CA ALA A 356 -12.21 -17.48 -6.14
C ALA A 356 -11.06 -18.27 -6.80
N LEU A 357 -10.23 -18.95 -6.00
CA LEU A 357 -9.12 -19.76 -6.50
C LEU A 357 -9.60 -20.97 -7.33
N ARG A 358 -10.74 -21.56 -6.99
CA ARG A 358 -11.34 -22.62 -7.83
C ARG A 358 -11.72 -22.09 -9.22
N ILE A 359 -12.25 -20.87 -9.34
CA ILE A 359 -12.56 -20.24 -10.62
C ILE A 359 -11.26 -19.99 -11.41
N VAL A 360 -10.23 -19.44 -10.75
CA VAL A 360 -8.91 -19.24 -11.38
C VAL A 360 -8.36 -20.57 -11.89
N ALA A 361 -8.38 -21.65 -11.08
CA ALA A 361 -7.90 -22.96 -11.50
C ALA A 361 -8.69 -23.55 -12.67
N GLN A 362 -10.02 -23.38 -12.70
CA GLN A 362 -10.86 -23.82 -13.81
C GLN A 362 -10.58 -23.06 -15.10
N PHE A 363 -10.24 -21.79 -15.00
CA PHE A 363 -9.86 -20.96 -16.15
C PHE A 363 -8.53 -21.39 -16.77
N ARG A 364 -7.63 -22.04 -16.01
CA ARG A 364 -6.30 -22.50 -16.42
C ARG A 364 -5.46 -21.38 -17.06
N PRO A 365 -5.19 -20.31 -16.33
CA PRO A 365 -4.38 -19.22 -16.86
C PRO A 365 -2.93 -19.66 -17.03
N THR A 366 -2.22 -19.03 -17.97
CA THR A 366 -0.77 -19.16 -18.10
C THR A 366 -0.03 -18.38 -17.03
N VAL A 367 -0.57 -17.25 -16.60
CA VAL A 367 -0.02 -16.40 -15.54
C VAL A 367 -1.15 -15.90 -14.65
N LEU A 368 -0.91 -15.90 -13.35
CA LEU A 368 -1.74 -15.25 -12.35
C LEU A 368 -1.17 -13.87 -12.02
N ILE A 369 -1.98 -12.83 -12.07
CA ILE A 369 -1.65 -11.52 -11.50
C ILE A 369 -2.44 -11.35 -10.21
N VAL A 370 -1.76 -11.04 -9.12
CA VAL A 370 -2.38 -10.71 -7.84
C VAL A 370 -2.30 -9.21 -7.61
N ALA A 371 -3.43 -8.52 -7.68
CA ALA A 371 -3.55 -7.14 -7.22
C ALA A 371 -3.63 -7.17 -5.69
N LEU A 372 -2.49 -6.88 -5.05
CA LEU A 372 -2.30 -7.08 -3.61
C LEU A 372 -2.63 -5.82 -2.83
N GLY A 373 -3.85 -5.70 -2.33
CA GLY A 373 -4.21 -4.76 -1.28
C GLY A 373 -4.00 -5.34 0.12
N LEU A 374 -3.53 -4.53 1.03
CA LEU A 374 -3.32 -4.90 2.44
C LEU A 374 -4.25 -4.13 3.38
N ASP A 375 -5.25 -3.45 2.84
CA ASP A 375 -6.29 -2.68 3.53
C ASP A 375 -7.44 -3.55 4.06
N THR A 376 -7.48 -4.84 3.73
CA THR A 376 -8.28 -5.85 4.41
C THR A 376 -7.85 -6.06 5.87
N ALA A 377 -6.73 -5.47 6.28
CA ALA A 377 -6.15 -5.60 7.61
C ALA A 377 -7.00 -4.95 8.70
N LYS A 378 -7.00 -5.54 9.88
CA LYS A 378 -7.65 -4.97 11.07
C LYS A 378 -7.24 -3.53 11.32
N SER A 379 -8.22 -2.64 11.41
CA SER A 379 -8.07 -1.20 11.67
C SER A 379 -7.28 -0.45 10.58
N ASP A 380 -7.32 -0.92 9.34
CA ASP A 380 -6.92 -0.08 8.22
C ASP A 380 -7.89 1.11 8.12
N PRO A 381 -7.41 2.34 7.84
CA PRO A 381 -8.28 3.52 7.80
C PRO A 381 -9.29 3.50 6.65
N THR A 382 -9.12 2.66 5.63
CA THR A 382 -9.98 2.59 4.44
C THR A 382 -10.83 1.33 4.37
N GLY A 383 -10.51 0.30 5.19
CA GLY A 383 -11.22 -0.97 5.23
C GLY A 383 -11.92 -1.22 6.57
N THR A 384 -12.91 -2.10 6.58
CA THR A 384 -13.69 -2.45 7.77
C THR A 384 -13.44 -3.86 8.28
N TRP A 385 -12.63 -4.65 7.56
CA TRP A 385 -12.36 -6.05 7.91
C TRP A 385 -11.30 -6.20 9.00
N SER A 386 -11.08 -7.43 9.44
CA SER A 386 -10.23 -7.68 10.61
C SER A 386 -9.15 -8.74 10.40
N LEU A 387 -8.58 -8.80 9.19
CA LEU A 387 -7.49 -9.74 8.90
C LEU A 387 -6.22 -9.36 9.69
N ALA A 388 -5.56 -10.37 10.24
CA ALA A 388 -4.30 -10.25 10.94
C ALA A 388 -3.16 -10.86 10.10
N ALA A 389 -1.91 -10.65 10.50
CA ALA A 389 -0.72 -11.17 9.80
C ALA A 389 -0.78 -12.67 9.45
N LYS A 390 -1.29 -13.51 10.37
CA LYS A 390 -1.51 -14.95 10.15
C LYS A 390 -2.51 -15.25 9.01
N ASP A 391 -3.46 -14.33 8.78
CA ASP A 391 -4.47 -14.51 7.74
C ASP A 391 -3.88 -14.17 6.38
N PHE A 392 -3.00 -13.16 6.29
CA PHE A 392 -2.23 -12.87 5.08
C PHE A 392 -1.28 -14.01 4.72
N GLU A 393 -0.62 -14.64 5.71
CA GLU A 393 0.20 -15.85 5.51
C GLU A 393 -0.63 -17.00 4.93
N ALA A 394 -1.79 -17.28 5.53
CA ALA A 394 -2.69 -18.34 5.06
C ALA A 394 -3.23 -18.04 3.64
N ASN A 395 -3.59 -16.79 3.35
CA ASN A 395 -4.06 -16.38 2.03
C ASN A 395 -2.94 -16.54 0.98
N GLY A 396 -1.72 -16.10 1.31
CA GLY A 396 -0.55 -16.30 0.45
C GLY A 396 -0.32 -17.78 0.14
N ARG A 397 -0.38 -18.65 1.19
CA ARG A 397 -0.23 -20.11 1.02
C ARG A 397 -1.28 -20.71 0.09
N MET A 398 -2.54 -20.29 0.23
CA MET A 398 -3.61 -20.76 -0.65
C MET A 398 -3.40 -20.34 -2.11
N ILE A 399 -2.94 -19.11 -2.35
CA ILE A 399 -2.64 -18.60 -3.69
C ILE A 399 -1.43 -19.33 -4.27
N GLY A 400 -0.34 -19.47 -3.50
CA GLY A 400 0.86 -20.20 -3.91
C GLY A 400 0.61 -21.66 -4.27
N ALA A 401 -0.34 -22.29 -3.59
CA ALA A 401 -0.72 -23.69 -3.86
C ALA A 401 -1.39 -23.92 -5.23
N LEU A 402 -1.74 -22.86 -5.99
CA LEU A 402 -2.14 -22.98 -7.39
C LEU A 402 -0.97 -23.35 -8.30
N ASP A 403 0.27 -23.11 -7.86
CA ASP A 403 1.51 -23.41 -8.58
C ASP A 403 1.54 -22.78 -9.99
N LEU A 404 1.10 -21.55 -10.08
CA LEU A 404 1.07 -20.74 -11.31
C LEU A 404 2.20 -19.70 -11.28
N PRO A 405 2.84 -19.39 -12.42
CA PRO A 405 3.65 -18.18 -12.54
C PRO A 405 2.86 -16.97 -12.07
N THR A 406 3.33 -16.28 -11.03
CA THR A 406 2.54 -15.28 -10.31
C THR A 406 3.25 -13.92 -10.29
N LEU A 407 2.63 -12.91 -10.89
CA LEU A 407 3.02 -11.51 -10.76
C LEU A 407 2.19 -10.86 -9.65
N VAL A 408 2.83 -10.40 -8.59
CA VAL A 408 2.18 -9.61 -7.54
C VAL A 408 2.38 -8.13 -7.84
N VAL A 409 1.29 -7.36 -7.84
CA VAL A 409 1.30 -5.90 -8.02
C VAL A 409 0.71 -5.26 -6.77
N GLN A 410 1.46 -4.36 -6.13
CA GLN A 410 1.01 -3.68 -4.92
C GLN A 410 -0.13 -2.71 -5.22
N GLU A 411 -1.21 -2.82 -4.44
CA GLU A 411 -2.33 -1.89 -4.45
C GLU A 411 -2.47 -1.18 -3.09
N GLY A 412 -3.62 -1.19 -2.45
CA GLY A 412 -3.93 -0.51 -1.20
C GLY A 412 -3.22 -1.06 0.04
N GLY A 413 -3.65 -0.54 1.17
CA GLY A 413 -3.11 -0.81 2.50
C GLY A 413 -2.42 0.42 3.10
N TYR A 414 -3.03 0.95 4.18
CA TYR A 414 -2.71 2.29 4.69
C TYR A 414 -2.39 2.29 6.19
N ARG A 415 -2.56 1.15 6.87
CA ARG A 415 -2.12 1.00 8.25
C ARG A 415 -0.62 0.70 8.31
N THR A 416 0.21 1.73 8.18
CA THR A 416 1.68 1.63 8.08
C THR A 416 2.34 0.79 9.18
N ARG A 417 1.76 0.75 10.40
CA ARG A 417 2.28 -0.04 11.53
C ARG A 417 2.24 -1.56 11.31
N THR A 418 1.28 -2.05 10.55
CA THR A 418 1.12 -3.50 10.29
C THR A 418 1.35 -3.85 8.83
N LEU A 419 1.44 -2.85 7.95
CA LEU A 419 1.57 -2.99 6.51
C LEU A 419 2.74 -3.92 6.13
N GLY A 420 3.92 -3.64 6.66
CA GLY A 420 5.13 -4.42 6.36
C GLY A 420 5.03 -5.87 6.86
N ILE A 421 4.54 -6.10 8.08
CA ILE A 421 4.40 -7.47 8.61
C ILE A 421 3.35 -8.27 7.83
N ASN A 422 2.26 -7.61 7.40
CA ASN A 422 1.23 -8.26 6.59
C ASN A 422 1.78 -8.66 5.21
N ALA A 423 2.53 -7.76 4.54
CA ALA A 423 3.21 -8.06 3.29
C ALA A 423 4.20 -9.22 3.45
N ARG A 424 5.06 -9.18 4.48
CA ARG A 424 6.01 -10.26 4.77
C ARG A 424 5.31 -11.61 4.94
N CYS A 425 4.27 -11.67 5.77
CA CYS A 425 3.53 -12.90 6.02
C CYS A 425 2.85 -13.41 4.75
N PHE A 426 2.28 -12.53 3.92
CA PHE A 426 1.71 -12.91 2.64
C PHE A 426 2.74 -13.61 1.74
N PHE A 427 3.93 -13.00 1.54
CA PHE A 427 4.96 -13.61 0.70
C PHE A 427 5.57 -14.88 1.29
N GLN A 428 5.73 -14.97 2.60
CA GLN A 428 6.14 -16.22 3.27
C GLN A 428 5.15 -17.34 2.96
N GLY A 429 3.86 -17.07 3.11
CA GLY A 429 2.81 -18.02 2.76
C GLY A 429 2.79 -18.38 1.27
N LEU A 430 2.96 -17.38 0.38
CA LEU A 430 2.97 -17.59 -1.08
C LEU A 430 4.09 -18.58 -1.49
N VAL A 431 5.29 -18.38 -0.96
CA VAL A 431 6.45 -19.26 -1.22
C VAL A 431 6.23 -20.65 -0.60
N GLU A 432 5.70 -20.73 0.62
CA GLU A 432 5.39 -22.02 1.26
C GLU A 432 4.35 -22.80 0.45
N GLY A 433 3.30 -22.14 -0.04
CA GLY A 433 2.27 -22.78 -0.86
C GLY A 433 2.82 -23.37 -2.16
N ALA A 434 3.68 -22.62 -2.85
CA ALA A 434 4.32 -23.09 -4.08
C ALA A 434 5.29 -24.25 -3.90
N ARG A 435 5.85 -24.41 -2.67
CA ARG A 435 6.78 -25.53 -2.31
C ARG A 435 6.09 -26.81 -1.86
N SER A 436 4.82 -26.76 -1.49
CA SER A 436 4.11 -27.87 -0.82
C SER A 436 3.68 -28.99 -1.75
N ARG A 437 4.27 -29.10 -2.96
CA ARG A 437 4.00 -30.17 -3.93
C ARG A 437 5.23 -30.99 -4.31
#